data_b88c2722e29eef151142267f3b4ff00f
#
_entry.id   b88c2722e29eef151142267f3b4ff00f
#
_cell.length_a   1.000
_cell.length_b   1.000
_cell.length_c   1.000
_cell.angle_alpha   90.00
_cell.angle_beta   90.00
_cell.angle_gamma   90.00
#
_symmetry.space_group_name_H-M   'P 1'
#
loop_
_entity.id
_entity.type
_entity.pdbx_description
1 polymer ?
#
loop_
_entity_poly.entity_id
_entity_poly.type
_entity_poly.pdbx_seq_one_letter_code
_entity_poly.pdbx_strand_id
1 'polypeptide(L)'
;MKKPIVQKDAMGCGLACVAFVVGKSYKQIVAVVDKEKAKNRGFYCRELAAILNQFGYFYQYRHLKPRLQKIIYRDDVIVFVKRSKKYPFGHYLVRYQNLWMDPWINFPKEKEIKKAKAGFRKRLPGKAIYAIFPE
;
A
#
# COMPACT_ATOMS: atom_id res chain seq x y z
N MET A 1 8.40 12.21 12.42
CA MET A 1 8.34 10.87 11.78
C MET A 1 6.91 10.36 11.74
N LYS A 2 6.49 9.87 10.58
CA LYS A 2 5.15 9.33 10.44
C LYS A 2 5.02 7.99 11.17
N LYS A 3 3.83 7.74 11.72
CA LYS A 3 3.51 6.45 12.33
C LYS A 3 2.97 5.49 11.27
N PRO A 4 3.24 4.18 11.40
CA PRO A 4 2.66 3.23 10.46
C PRO A 4 1.14 3.20 10.58
N ILE A 5 0.46 2.86 9.46
CA ILE A 5 -1.00 2.82 9.42
C ILE A 5 -1.44 1.39 9.14
N VAL A 6 -2.23 0.84 10.06
CA VAL A 6 -2.78 -0.50 9.92
C VAL A 6 -4.02 -0.48 9.04
N GLN A 7 -4.13 -1.45 8.14
CA GLN A 7 -5.38 -1.69 7.42
C GLN A 7 -6.41 -2.33 8.36
N LYS A 8 -7.66 -1.97 8.21
CA LYS A 8 -8.75 -2.51 9.05
C LYS A 8 -9.72 -3.38 8.26
N ASP A 9 -9.49 -3.50 6.96
CA ASP A 9 -10.26 -4.39 6.08
C ASP A 9 -9.29 -5.36 5.42
N ALA A 10 -9.76 -6.57 5.13
CA ALA A 10 -8.89 -7.65 4.64
C ALA A 10 -8.12 -7.28 3.37
N MET A 11 -8.72 -6.48 2.49
CA MET A 11 -8.11 -6.05 1.23
C MET A 11 -7.78 -4.56 1.22
N GLY A 12 -7.54 -3.99 2.39
CA GLY A 12 -7.34 -2.55 2.55
C GLY A 12 -5.89 -2.06 2.58
N CYS A 13 -4.92 -2.90 2.23
CA CYS A 13 -3.50 -2.51 2.30
C CYS A 13 -3.19 -1.27 1.45
N GLY A 14 -3.78 -1.17 0.25
CA GLY A 14 -3.58 0.00 -0.60
C GLY A 14 -4.13 1.28 0.01
N LEU A 15 -5.29 1.19 0.68
CA LEU A 15 -5.88 2.35 1.35
C LEU A 15 -5.02 2.84 2.51
N ALA A 16 -4.42 1.92 3.25
CA ALA A 16 -3.49 2.28 4.33
C ALA A 16 -2.25 2.99 3.78
N CYS A 17 -1.74 2.56 2.63
CA CYS A 17 -0.62 3.23 1.97
C CYS A 17 -1.00 4.64 1.51
N VAL A 18 -2.19 4.81 0.93
CA VAL A 18 -2.69 6.14 0.54
C VAL A 18 -2.79 7.05 1.78
N ALA A 19 -3.39 6.54 2.86
CA ALA A 19 -3.51 7.30 4.11
C ALA A 19 -2.14 7.76 4.62
N PHE A 20 -1.15 6.88 4.55
CA PHE A 20 0.21 7.18 4.97
C PHE A 20 0.82 8.31 4.14
N VAL A 21 0.67 8.26 2.82
CA VAL A 21 1.20 9.29 1.91
C VAL A 21 0.55 10.65 2.17
N VAL A 22 -0.79 10.68 2.26
CA VAL A 22 -1.51 11.96 2.35
C VAL A 22 -1.61 12.50 3.77
N GLY A 23 -1.14 11.74 4.76
CA GLY A 23 -1.15 12.18 6.15
C GLY A 23 -2.53 12.20 6.79
N LYS A 24 -3.40 11.28 6.38
CA LYS A 24 -4.74 11.13 6.94
C LYS A 24 -4.91 9.77 7.60
N SER A 25 -5.98 9.58 8.35
CA SER A 25 -6.26 8.30 8.98
C SER A 25 -6.83 7.30 7.96
N TYR A 26 -6.71 6.03 8.27
CA TYR A 26 -7.33 4.97 7.46
C TYR A 26 -8.84 5.22 7.30
N LYS A 27 -9.51 5.59 8.39
CA LYS A 27 -10.94 5.87 8.41
C LYS A 27 -11.32 6.99 7.44
N GLN A 28 -10.49 8.05 7.36
CA GLN A 28 -10.75 9.17 6.44
C GLN A 28 -10.65 8.75 4.98
N ILE A 29 -9.72 7.84 4.66
CA ILE A 29 -9.60 7.32 3.30
C ILE A 29 -10.78 6.40 2.95
N VAL A 30 -11.15 5.51 3.86
CA VAL A 30 -12.28 4.59 3.64
C VAL A 30 -13.59 5.35 3.41
N ALA A 31 -13.75 6.52 4.04
CA ALA A 31 -14.97 7.33 3.91
C ALA A 31 -15.25 7.79 2.48
N VAL A 32 -14.23 7.84 1.60
CA VAL A 32 -14.38 8.33 0.22
C VAL A 32 -14.26 7.23 -0.83
N VAL A 33 -14.27 5.95 -0.43
CA VAL A 33 -14.13 4.83 -1.34
C VAL A 33 -15.27 3.83 -1.18
N ASP A 34 -15.35 2.88 -2.12
CA ASP A 34 -16.28 1.76 -2.06
C ASP A 34 -15.79 0.76 -1.00
N LYS A 35 -16.53 0.65 0.10
CA LYS A 35 -16.19 -0.20 1.22
C LYS A 35 -16.16 -1.69 0.88
N GLU A 36 -16.97 -2.12 -0.10
CA GLU A 36 -16.98 -3.51 -0.54
C GLU A 36 -15.65 -3.92 -1.17
N LYS A 37 -15.02 -3.00 -1.91
CA LYS A 37 -13.69 -3.26 -2.49
C LYS A 37 -12.65 -3.48 -1.39
N ALA A 38 -12.70 -2.71 -0.31
CA ALA A 38 -11.76 -2.83 0.81
C ALA A 38 -11.88 -4.19 1.50
N LYS A 39 -13.08 -4.76 1.52
CA LYS A 39 -13.33 -6.05 2.18
C LYS A 39 -13.05 -7.24 1.26
N ASN A 40 -13.42 -7.17 -0.01
CA ASN A 40 -13.58 -8.35 -0.85
C ASN A 40 -12.64 -8.43 -2.05
N ARG A 41 -12.23 -7.31 -2.62
CA ARG A 41 -11.46 -7.30 -3.87
C ARG A 41 -10.10 -6.63 -3.77
N GLY A 42 -10.04 -5.56 -2.98
CA GLY A 42 -8.88 -4.69 -2.97
C GLY A 42 -8.94 -3.67 -4.10
N PHE A 43 -7.85 -2.93 -4.28
CA PHE A 43 -7.78 -1.79 -5.19
C PHE A 43 -6.68 -1.98 -6.23
N TYR A 44 -6.98 -1.63 -7.47
CA TYR A 44 -5.98 -1.59 -8.54
C TYR A 44 -5.13 -0.34 -8.41
N CYS A 45 -3.94 -0.36 -9.01
CA CYS A 45 -3.03 0.78 -8.98
C CYS A 45 -3.70 2.06 -9.51
N ARG A 46 -4.47 1.97 -10.60
CA ARG A 46 -5.18 3.12 -11.16
C ARG A 46 -6.20 3.70 -10.20
N GLU A 47 -6.83 2.85 -9.39
CA GLU A 47 -7.83 3.27 -8.40
C GLU A 47 -7.16 4.03 -7.25
N LEU A 48 -6.01 3.52 -6.78
CA LEU A 48 -5.25 4.18 -5.72
C LEU A 48 -4.70 5.52 -6.21
N ALA A 49 -4.21 5.58 -7.45
CA ALA A 49 -3.75 6.84 -8.03
C ALA A 49 -4.89 7.85 -8.12
N ALA A 50 -6.10 7.42 -8.48
CA ALA A 50 -7.27 8.30 -8.53
C ALA A 50 -7.63 8.84 -7.13
N ILE A 51 -7.55 8.01 -6.10
CA ILE A 51 -7.80 8.45 -4.72
C ILE A 51 -6.75 9.48 -4.30
N LEU A 52 -5.47 9.22 -4.59
CA LEU A 52 -4.40 10.19 -4.31
C LEU A 52 -4.66 11.52 -4.99
N ASN A 53 -5.10 11.51 -6.25
CA ASN A 53 -5.43 12.72 -6.99
C ASN A 53 -6.55 13.52 -6.31
N GLN A 54 -7.55 12.84 -5.74
CA GLN A 54 -8.63 13.52 -5.01
C GLN A 54 -8.12 14.32 -3.81
N PHE A 55 -7.01 13.87 -3.22
CA PHE A 55 -6.39 14.57 -2.09
C PHE A 55 -5.30 15.54 -2.54
N GLY A 56 -5.17 15.80 -3.84
CA GLY A 56 -4.19 16.75 -4.36
C GLY A 56 -2.80 16.17 -4.60
N TYR A 57 -2.65 14.87 -4.55
CA TYR A 57 -1.37 14.19 -4.78
C TYR A 57 -1.40 13.54 -6.16
N PHE A 58 -0.71 14.16 -7.13
CA PHE A 58 -0.72 13.71 -8.52
C PHE A 58 0.26 12.56 -8.71
N TYR A 59 -0.27 11.35 -8.76
CA TYR A 59 0.49 10.10 -8.87
C TYR A 59 0.19 9.42 -10.20
N GLN A 60 1.19 8.74 -10.72
CA GLN A 60 1.07 7.87 -11.87
C GLN A 60 1.38 6.43 -11.43
N TYR A 61 1.08 5.46 -12.29
CA TYR A 61 1.37 4.06 -12.00
C TYR A 61 2.02 3.41 -13.22
N ARG A 62 2.94 2.46 -12.96
CA ARG A 62 3.68 1.77 -14.02
C ARG A 62 3.97 0.34 -13.61
N HIS A 63 3.99 -0.55 -14.58
CA HIS A 63 4.60 -1.86 -14.44
C HIS A 63 6.11 -1.67 -14.33
N LEU A 64 6.75 -2.36 -13.37
CA LEU A 64 8.18 -2.19 -13.12
C LEU A 64 9.02 -3.02 -14.07
N LYS A 65 9.47 -2.41 -15.14
CA LYS A 65 10.49 -2.96 -16.03
C LYS A 65 11.87 -2.76 -15.40
N PRO A 66 12.92 -3.54 -15.81
CA PRO A 66 14.25 -3.42 -15.19
C PRO A 66 14.76 -2.00 -15.05
N ARG A 67 14.56 -1.16 -16.06
CA ARG A 67 15.03 0.24 -16.03
C ARG A 67 14.30 1.13 -15.02
N LEU A 68 13.14 0.69 -14.51
CA LEU A 68 12.35 1.45 -13.55
C LEU A 68 12.49 0.94 -12.12
N GLN A 69 13.28 -0.10 -11.90
CA GLN A 69 13.39 -0.73 -10.56
C GLN A 69 13.85 0.25 -9.48
N LYS A 70 14.70 1.21 -9.80
CA LYS A 70 15.24 2.14 -8.81
C LYS A 70 14.22 3.15 -8.30
N ILE A 71 13.14 3.38 -9.02
CA ILE A 71 12.14 4.38 -8.63
C ILE A 71 11.46 4.05 -7.31
N ILE A 72 11.38 2.77 -6.98
CA ILE A 72 10.70 2.32 -5.75
C ILE A 72 11.41 2.74 -4.47
N TYR A 73 12.66 3.20 -4.55
CA TYR A 73 13.43 3.60 -3.37
C TYR A 73 13.28 5.08 -3.03
N ARG A 74 12.41 5.80 -3.73
CA ARG A 74 12.05 7.18 -3.38
C ARG A 74 10.94 7.18 -2.35
N ASP A 75 10.99 8.13 -1.41
CA ASP A 75 9.95 8.25 -0.39
C ASP A 75 8.57 8.45 -1.03
N ASP A 76 7.57 7.90 -0.37
CA ASP A 76 6.15 7.97 -0.74
C ASP A 76 5.79 7.21 -2.02
N VAL A 77 6.67 6.37 -2.53
CA VAL A 77 6.35 5.46 -3.63
C VAL A 77 5.64 4.24 -3.04
N ILE A 78 4.46 3.93 -3.58
CA ILE A 78 3.68 2.76 -3.20
C ILE A 78 4.01 1.65 -4.18
N VAL A 79 4.32 0.45 -3.68
CA VAL A 79 4.62 -0.71 -4.52
C VAL A 79 3.57 -1.79 -4.33
N PHE A 80 3.32 -2.55 -5.39
CA PHE A 80 2.51 -3.75 -5.34
C PHE A 80 3.43 -4.97 -5.46
N VAL A 81 3.43 -5.80 -4.42
CA VAL A 81 4.18 -7.06 -4.40
C VAL A 81 3.30 -8.13 -5.04
N LYS A 82 3.86 -8.88 -5.99
CA LYS A 82 3.11 -9.86 -6.76
C LYS A 82 2.49 -10.95 -5.88
N ARG A 83 1.45 -11.57 -6.40
CA ARG A 83 0.78 -12.71 -5.75
C ARG A 83 1.78 -13.85 -5.51
N SER A 84 1.65 -14.49 -4.36
CA SER A 84 2.51 -15.59 -3.93
C SER A 84 1.74 -16.44 -2.92
N LYS A 85 2.36 -17.53 -2.44
CA LYS A 85 1.76 -18.31 -1.35
C LYS A 85 1.53 -17.45 -0.11
N LYS A 86 2.51 -16.57 0.21
CA LYS A 86 2.44 -15.68 1.35
C LYS A 86 1.34 -14.62 1.19
N TYR A 87 1.23 -14.06 -0.01
CA TYR A 87 0.25 -13.03 -0.35
C TYR A 87 -0.59 -13.48 -1.55
N PRO A 88 -1.64 -14.28 -1.34
CA PRO A 88 -2.45 -14.82 -2.45
C PRO A 88 -3.07 -13.74 -3.34
N PHE A 89 -3.29 -12.54 -2.81
CA PHE A 89 -3.89 -11.42 -3.53
C PHE A 89 -2.90 -10.28 -3.77
N GLY A 90 -1.60 -10.53 -3.54
CA GLY A 90 -0.60 -9.48 -3.58
C GLY A 90 -0.64 -8.62 -2.32
N HIS A 91 0.17 -7.57 -2.29
CA HIS A 91 0.24 -6.71 -1.11
C HIS A 91 0.84 -5.36 -1.48
N TYR A 92 0.32 -4.29 -0.89
CA TYR A 92 0.85 -2.94 -1.07
C TYR A 92 1.66 -2.51 0.14
N LEU A 93 2.80 -1.86 -0.13
CA LEU A 93 3.65 -1.22 0.87
C LEU A 93 4.05 0.15 0.34
N VAL A 94 4.52 1.03 1.23
CA VAL A 94 4.97 2.36 0.83
C VAL A 94 6.37 2.64 1.40
N ARG A 95 7.22 3.26 0.57
CA ARG A 95 8.60 3.60 0.93
C ARG A 95 8.64 4.84 1.82
N TYR A 96 9.44 4.76 2.89
CA TYR A 96 9.60 5.88 3.82
C TYR A 96 10.92 5.77 4.57
N GLN A 97 11.80 6.77 4.43
CA GLN A 97 13.07 6.88 5.18
C GLN A 97 13.88 5.56 5.21
N ASN A 98 14.15 5.02 4.03
CA ASN A 98 14.91 3.78 3.85
C ASN A 98 14.22 2.52 4.39
N LEU A 99 12.94 2.60 4.74
CA LEU A 99 12.15 1.48 5.21
C LEU A 99 10.90 1.31 4.33
N TRP A 100 10.17 0.25 4.58
CA TRP A 100 8.88 -0.03 3.94
C TRP A 100 7.80 -0.05 5.01
N MET A 101 6.83 0.85 4.91
CA MET A 101 5.65 0.79 5.77
C MET A 101 4.75 -0.33 5.27
N ASP A 102 4.46 -1.28 6.17
CA ASP A 102 3.64 -2.44 5.89
C ASP A 102 2.35 -2.35 6.71
N PRO A 103 1.19 -2.25 6.03
CA PRO A 103 -0.09 -2.14 6.75
C PRO A 103 -0.50 -3.37 7.54
N TRP A 104 0.16 -4.51 7.30
CA TRP A 104 -0.14 -5.77 8.00
C TRP A 104 1.15 -6.59 8.13
N ILE A 105 2.08 -6.08 8.95
CA ILE A 105 3.42 -6.64 9.05
C ILE A 105 3.43 -8.04 9.68
N ASN A 106 2.43 -8.34 10.50
CA ASN A 106 2.34 -9.66 11.15
C ASN A 106 1.55 -10.71 10.33
N PHE A 107 1.18 -10.38 9.09
CA PHE A 107 0.66 -11.37 8.13
C PHE A 107 1.83 -12.16 7.53
N PRO A 108 1.74 -13.45 7.28
CA PRO A 108 0.55 -14.31 7.41
C PRO A 108 0.43 -15.07 8.74
N LYS A 109 1.32 -14.85 9.69
CA LYS A 109 1.20 -15.50 11.02
C LYS A 109 -0.13 -15.14 11.66
N GLU A 110 -0.51 -13.87 11.59
CA GLU A 110 -1.81 -13.42 12.02
C GLU A 110 -2.70 -13.18 10.80
N LYS A 111 -3.72 -14.01 10.63
CA LYS A 111 -4.66 -13.90 9.51
C LYS A 111 -5.97 -13.21 9.85
N GLU A 112 -6.19 -12.90 11.13
CA GLU A 112 -7.37 -12.17 11.56
C GLU A 112 -7.13 -10.67 11.41
N ILE A 113 -7.96 -10.02 10.58
CA ILE A 113 -7.79 -8.58 10.31
C ILE A 113 -7.90 -7.74 11.59
N LYS A 114 -8.71 -8.16 12.54
CA LYS A 114 -8.86 -7.44 13.82
C LYS A 114 -7.56 -7.39 14.63
N LYS A 115 -6.66 -8.33 14.41
CA LYS A 115 -5.38 -8.43 15.11
C LYS A 115 -4.20 -7.95 14.26
N ALA A 116 -4.47 -7.40 13.08
CA ALA A 116 -3.43 -6.88 12.20
C ALA A 116 -2.65 -5.77 12.89
N LYS A 117 -1.33 -5.76 12.67
CA LYS A 117 -0.45 -4.69 13.12
C LYS A 117 0.28 -4.11 11.92
N ALA A 118 0.49 -2.80 11.94
CA ALA A 118 1.33 -2.13 10.96
C ALA A 118 2.72 -1.93 11.54
N GLY A 119 3.70 -1.75 10.67
CA GLY A 119 5.06 -1.49 11.10
C GLY A 119 5.95 -1.15 9.93
N PHE A 120 7.23 -0.95 10.23
CA PHE A 120 8.24 -0.70 9.21
C PHE A 120 9.15 -1.91 9.09
N ARG A 121 9.55 -2.22 7.86
CA ARG A 121 10.48 -3.32 7.59
C ARG A 121 11.58 -2.87 6.64
N LYS A 122 12.74 -3.51 6.73
CA LYS A 122 13.89 -3.12 5.92
C LYS A 122 13.79 -3.60 4.48
N ARG A 123 13.14 -4.75 4.24
CA ARG A 123 13.08 -5.40 2.94
C ARG A 123 11.64 -5.67 2.55
N LEU A 124 11.37 -5.64 1.24
CA LEU A 124 10.08 -6.06 0.73
C LEU A 124 9.88 -7.56 0.98
N PRO A 125 8.64 -7.97 1.31
CA PRO A 125 8.34 -9.38 1.57
C PRO A 125 8.13 -10.21 0.30
N GLY A 126 8.44 -9.66 -0.85
CA GLY A 126 8.30 -10.30 -2.14
C GLY A 126 8.75 -9.37 -3.25
N LYS A 127 8.45 -9.74 -4.50
CA LYS A 127 8.87 -8.96 -5.67
C LYS A 127 7.85 -7.88 -6.00
N ALA A 128 8.30 -6.62 -6.04
CA ALA A 128 7.49 -5.51 -6.53
C ALA A 128 7.36 -5.61 -8.05
N ILE A 129 6.12 -5.54 -8.56
CA ILE A 129 5.85 -5.60 -10.00
C ILE A 129 5.17 -4.35 -10.53
N TYR A 130 4.55 -3.57 -9.67
CA TYR A 130 3.96 -2.27 -10.02
C TYR A 130 4.39 -1.23 -9.00
N ALA A 131 4.46 0.02 -9.45
CA ALA A 131 4.69 1.16 -8.54
C ALA A 131 3.71 2.28 -8.86
N ILE A 132 3.31 3.00 -7.81
CA ILE A 132 2.49 4.21 -7.87
C ILE A 132 3.36 5.30 -7.27
N PHE A 133 3.67 6.32 -8.05
CA PHE A 133 4.68 7.29 -7.67
C PHE A 133 4.31 8.71 -8.17
N PRO A 134 4.85 9.76 -7.52
CA PRO A 134 4.57 11.14 -7.94
C PRO A 134 4.94 11.40 -9.40
N GLU A 135 4.08 12.12 -10.07
CA GLU A 135 4.35 12.56 -11.45
C GLU A 135 5.52 13.53 -11.52
#